data_55ac8c7c33e075522fe2129e437cb894
#
_entry.id   55ac8c7c33e075522fe2129e437cb894
#
_cell.length_a   1.000
_cell.length_b   1.000
_cell.length_c   1.000
_cell.angle_alpha   90.00
_cell.angle_beta   90.00
_cell.angle_gamma   90.00
#
_symmetry.space_group_name_H-M   'P 1'
#
loop_
_entity.id
_entity.type
_entity.pdbx_description
1 polymer ?
#
loop_
_entity_poly.entity_id
_entity_poly.type
_entity_poly.pdbx_seq_one_letter_code
_entity_poly.pdbx_strand_id
1 'polypeptide(L)'
;MKFFNEIIDEVLTIGNEISDQQVDRMTKAIQGANHIFLAGAGRSGLMIRAFANRLLHLGYSVSLVGEISSPHTKSGDLFLIGSGSGETTSLVNQAKIAKDNGVVIGLFTTNSSSTLGEIADQVVIIPTQSKQSKDEALQPMGSLFEQTSL
;
A
#
# COMPACT_ATOMS: atom_id res chain seq x y z
N MET A 1 -4.60 -31.23 -0.33
CA MET A 1 -4.32 -29.76 -0.22
C MET A 1 -5.47 -28.89 -0.76
N LYS A 2 -6.72 -29.30 -0.44
CA LYS A 2 -7.92 -28.62 -0.95
C LYS A 2 -7.94 -27.11 -0.63
N PHE A 3 -7.75 -26.74 0.64
CA PHE A 3 -7.74 -25.33 1.07
C PHE A 3 -6.62 -24.50 0.45
N PHE A 4 -5.49 -25.08 0.13
CA PHE A 4 -4.41 -24.35 -0.55
C PHE A 4 -4.83 -23.89 -1.94
N ASN A 5 -5.46 -24.76 -2.72
CA ASN A 5 -5.93 -24.41 -4.06
C ASN A 5 -7.03 -23.36 -4.00
N GLU A 6 -7.98 -23.48 -3.06
CA GLU A 6 -9.05 -22.50 -2.86
C GLU A 6 -8.49 -21.10 -2.52
N ILE A 7 -7.45 -21.03 -1.67
CA ILE A 7 -6.76 -19.76 -1.35
C ILE A 7 -6.06 -19.18 -2.59
N ILE A 8 -5.37 -20.01 -3.36
CA ILE A 8 -4.70 -19.56 -4.59
C ILE A 8 -5.69 -19.05 -5.61
N ASP A 9 -6.82 -19.72 -5.78
CA ASP A 9 -7.89 -19.30 -6.70
C ASP A 9 -8.49 -17.93 -6.27
N GLU A 10 -8.67 -17.72 -4.98
CA GLU A 10 -9.11 -16.41 -4.43
C GLU A 10 -8.10 -15.29 -4.76
N VAL A 11 -6.81 -15.52 -4.47
CA VAL A 11 -5.74 -14.56 -4.77
C VAL A 11 -5.66 -14.28 -6.28
N LEU A 12 -5.77 -15.31 -7.11
CA LEU A 12 -5.74 -15.16 -8.57
C LEU A 12 -6.94 -14.33 -9.08
N THR A 13 -8.13 -14.58 -8.55
CA THR A 13 -9.34 -13.83 -8.88
C THR A 13 -9.15 -12.34 -8.60
N ILE A 14 -8.68 -12.00 -7.39
CA ILE A 14 -8.39 -10.61 -7.02
C ILE A 14 -7.31 -10.00 -7.90
N GLY A 15 -6.22 -10.74 -8.15
CA GLY A 15 -5.12 -10.26 -9.00
C GLY A 15 -5.59 -9.87 -10.42
N ASN A 16 -6.54 -10.63 -10.98
CA ASN A 16 -7.11 -10.35 -12.30
C ASN A 16 -8.03 -9.11 -12.34
N GLU A 17 -8.51 -8.65 -11.19
CA GLU A 17 -9.36 -7.47 -11.07
C GLU A 17 -8.58 -6.18 -10.78
N ILE A 18 -7.30 -6.27 -10.45
CA ILE A 18 -6.44 -5.09 -10.22
C ILE A 18 -6.21 -4.37 -11.55
N SER A 19 -6.35 -3.06 -11.56
CA SER A 19 -6.18 -2.24 -12.77
C SER A 19 -4.70 -2.10 -13.15
N ASP A 20 -4.33 -2.64 -14.32
CA ASP A 20 -2.99 -2.47 -14.90
C ASP A 20 -2.59 -1.00 -15.02
N GLN A 21 -3.54 -0.12 -15.36
CA GLN A 21 -3.29 1.31 -15.47
C GLN A 21 -2.92 1.94 -14.12
N GLN A 22 -3.53 1.50 -13.01
CA GLN A 22 -3.17 1.97 -11.67
C GLN A 22 -1.77 1.48 -11.28
N VAL A 23 -1.46 0.22 -11.57
CA VAL A 23 -0.16 -0.39 -11.33
C VAL A 23 0.94 0.34 -12.13
N ASP A 24 0.70 0.61 -13.42
CA ASP A 24 1.65 1.33 -14.27
C ASP A 24 1.95 2.74 -13.75
N ARG A 25 0.93 3.47 -13.30
CA ARG A 25 1.11 4.81 -12.71
C ARG A 25 1.91 4.75 -11.41
N MET A 26 1.61 3.79 -10.54
CA MET A 26 2.35 3.58 -9.31
C MET A 26 3.81 3.21 -9.59
N THR A 27 4.04 2.31 -10.55
CA THR A 27 5.39 1.92 -10.98
C THR A 27 6.20 3.11 -11.46
N LYS A 28 5.60 3.99 -12.28
CA LYS A 28 6.25 5.22 -12.74
C LYS A 28 6.58 6.18 -11.58
N ALA A 29 5.68 6.29 -10.59
CA ALA A 29 5.94 7.09 -9.40
C ALA A 29 7.13 6.54 -8.58
N ILE A 30 7.22 5.22 -8.42
CA ILE A 30 8.34 4.54 -7.77
C ILE A 30 9.65 4.79 -8.53
N GLN A 31 9.65 4.62 -9.85
CA GLN A 31 10.84 4.80 -10.70
C GLN A 31 11.35 6.24 -10.73
N GLY A 32 10.44 7.21 -10.63
CA GLY A 32 10.77 8.64 -10.66
C GLY A 32 11.14 9.26 -9.32
N ALA A 33 10.97 8.55 -8.21
CA ALA A 33 11.21 9.08 -6.88
C ALA A 33 12.71 9.18 -6.54
N ASN A 34 13.10 10.28 -5.89
CA ASN A 34 14.45 10.44 -5.35
C ASN A 34 14.69 9.56 -4.13
N HIS A 35 13.68 9.44 -3.27
CA HIS A 35 13.66 8.58 -2.10
C HIS A 35 12.23 8.09 -1.85
N ILE A 36 12.08 6.86 -1.38
CA ILE A 36 10.78 6.24 -1.15
C ILE A 36 10.62 5.99 0.35
N PHE A 37 9.64 6.66 0.96
CA PHE A 37 9.23 6.40 2.33
C PHE A 37 8.05 5.43 2.32
N LEU A 38 8.03 4.47 3.25
CA LEU A 38 6.97 3.48 3.32
C LEU A 38 6.39 3.41 4.73
N ALA A 39 5.07 3.30 4.81
CA ALA A 39 4.36 3.10 6.08
C ALA A 39 3.11 2.23 5.91
N GLY A 40 2.77 1.53 6.96
CA GLY A 40 1.56 0.73 7.11
C GLY A 40 1.37 0.38 8.57
N ALA A 41 0.17 -0.04 8.95
CA ALA A 41 -0.15 -0.44 10.31
C ALA A 41 -0.52 -1.93 10.37
N GLY A 42 -0.26 -2.57 11.51
CA GLY A 42 -0.59 -3.98 11.72
C GLY A 42 0.04 -4.90 10.68
N ARG A 43 -0.73 -5.87 10.17
CA ARG A 43 -0.26 -6.82 9.15
C ARG A 43 0.08 -6.13 7.82
N SER A 44 -0.69 -5.12 7.42
CA SER A 44 -0.35 -4.31 6.24
C SER A 44 1.02 -3.65 6.41
N GLY A 45 1.37 -3.23 7.62
CA GLY A 45 2.71 -2.72 7.94
C GLY A 45 3.82 -3.76 7.78
N LEU A 46 3.55 -5.04 8.10
CA LEU A 46 4.50 -6.13 7.86
C LEU A 46 4.74 -6.34 6.37
N MET A 47 3.68 -6.30 5.56
CA MET A 47 3.80 -6.44 4.10
C MET A 47 4.51 -5.24 3.47
N ILE A 48 4.24 -4.02 3.92
CA ILE A 48 4.97 -2.82 3.51
C ILE A 48 6.47 -2.94 3.81
N ARG A 49 6.86 -3.49 4.96
CA ARG A 49 8.27 -3.75 5.30
C ARG A 49 8.91 -4.77 4.35
N ALA A 50 8.19 -5.84 4.02
CA ALA A 50 8.65 -6.82 3.04
C ALA A 50 8.83 -6.17 1.65
N PHE A 51 7.91 -5.32 1.22
CA PHE A 51 7.99 -4.59 -0.02
C PHE A 51 9.16 -3.58 -0.04
N ALA A 52 9.35 -2.83 1.06
CA ALA A 52 10.50 -1.94 1.21
C ALA A 52 11.83 -2.68 1.02
N ASN A 53 11.96 -3.88 1.59
CA ASN A 53 13.14 -4.73 1.40
C ASN A 53 13.34 -5.14 -0.07
N ARG A 54 12.26 -5.44 -0.80
CA ARG A 54 12.33 -5.72 -2.24
C ARG A 54 12.78 -4.51 -3.05
N LEU A 55 12.26 -3.33 -2.77
CA LEU A 55 12.68 -2.09 -3.42
C LEU A 55 14.16 -1.80 -3.16
N LEU A 56 14.63 -2.03 -1.91
CA LEU A 56 16.04 -1.90 -1.56
C LEU A 56 16.93 -2.84 -2.39
N HIS A 57 16.52 -4.11 -2.54
CA HIS A 57 17.24 -5.09 -3.37
C HIS A 57 17.25 -4.71 -4.86
N LEU A 58 16.27 -3.97 -5.34
CA LEU A 58 16.21 -3.42 -6.69
C LEU A 58 17.05 -2.13 -6.87
N GLY A 59 17.70 -1.66 -5.79
CA GLY A 59 18.59 -0.50 -5.82
C GLY A 59 17.92 0.85 -5.55
N TYR A 60 16.65 0.86 -5.13
CA TYR A 60 15.98 2.09 -4.74
C TYR A 60 16.44 2.59 -3.37
N SER A 61 16.43 3.91 -3.19
CA SER A 61 16.63 4.56 -1.90
C SER A 61 15.35 4.52 -1.10
N VAL A 62 15.30 3.77 0.01
CA VAL A 62 14.08 3.51 0.78
C VAL A 62 14.28 3.74 2.27
N SER A 63 13.23 4.17 2.96
CA SER A 63 13.16 4.27 4.42
C SER A 63 11.77 3.90 4.92
N LEU A 64 11.71 3.26 6.06
CA LEU A 64 10.46 3.04 6.78
C LEU A 64 10.17 4.25 7.68
N VAL A 65 8.96 4.76 7.61
CA VAL A 65 8.55 5.89 8.47
C VAL A 65 8.60 5.48 9.93
N GLY A 66 9.21 6.32 10.77
CA GLY A 66 9.38 6.09 12.19
C GLY A 66 10.70 5.42 12.58
N GLU A 67 11.55 5.04 11.63
CA GLU A 67 12.91 4.60 11.94
C GLU A 67 13.83 5.80 12.16
N ILE A 68 14.72 5.68 13.16
CA ILE A 68 15.62 6.78 13.58
C ILE A 68 16.59 7.19 12.46
N SER A 69 16.90 6.29 11.55
CA SER A 69 17.77 6.54 10.38
C SER A 69 17.04 7.15 9.19
N SER A 70 15.72 7.36 9.29
CA SER A 70 14.90 7.91 8.22
C SER A 70 15.23 9.39 7.98
N PRO A 71 15.59 9.81 6.76
CA PRO A 71 15.84 11.22 6.46
C PRO A 71 14.53 12.04 6.49
N HIS A 72 14.66 13.37 6.42
CA HIS A 72 13.49 14.23 6.23
C HIS A 72 12.93 14.10 4.81
N THR A 73 11.60 14.10 4.70
CA THR A 73 10.89 14.14 3.41
C THR A 73 11.05 15.49 2.71
N LYS A 74 11.14 15.47 1.39
CA LYS A 74 11.26 16.67 0.55
C LYS A 74 10.58 16.47 -0.80
N SER A 75 10.37 17.55 -1.54
CA SER A 75 9.84 17.48 -2.89
C SER A 75 10.68 16.56 -3.79
N GLY A 76 10.02 15.76 -4.62
CA GLY A 76 10.62 14.71 -5.44
C GLY A 76 10.70 13.34 -4.76
N ASP A 77 10.33 13.24 -3.49
CA ASP A 77 10.18 11.96 -2.79
C ASP A 77 8.79 11.37 -3.00
N LEU A 78 8.67 10.09 -2.73
CA LEU A 78 7.42 9.33 -2.74
C LEU A 78 7.14 8.75 -1.35
N PHE A 79 5.92 8.90 -0.87
CA PHE A 79 5.44 8.23 0.33
C PHE A 79 4.43 7.14 -0.03
N LEU A 80 4.82 5.88 0.08
CA LEU A 80 3.99 4.71 -0.17
C LEU A 80 3.30 4.24 1.11
N ILE A 81 2.00 4.12 1.05
CA ILE A 81 1.16 3.71 2.18
C ILE A 81 0.39 2.44 1.82
N GLY A 82 0.46 1.44 2.71
CA GLY A 82 -0.40 0.26 2.67
C GLY A 82 -1.48 0.38 3.75
N SER A 83 -2.73 0.60 3.34
CA SER A 83 -3.86 0.71 4.26
C SER A 83 -5.15 0.18 3.64
N GLY A 84 -5.60 -1.00 4.08
CA GLY A 84 -6.84 -1.60 3.57
C GLY A 84 -8.04 -0.68 3.74
N SER A 85 -8.26 -0.10 4.92
CA SER A 85 -9.36 0.83 5.18
C SER A 85 -9.16 2.23 4.61
N GLY A 86 -7.91 2.68 4.49
CA GLY A 86 -7.58 4.05 4.15
C GLY A 86 -7.91 5.09 5.24
N GLU A 87 -8.21 4.65 6.47
CA GLU A 87 -8.70 5.50 7.57
C GLU A 87 -7.80 5.47 8.82
N THR A 88 -6.67 4.79 8.79
CA THR A 88 -5.76 4.70 9.93
C THR A 88 -5.22 6.09 10.29
N THR A 89 -5.59 6.63 11.44
CA THR A 89 -5.34 8.03 11.85
C THR A 89 -3.87 8.42 11.76
N SER A 90 -2.95 7.55 12.23
CA SER A 90 -1.52 7.82 12.17
C SER A 90 -1.01 7.96 10.73
N LEU A 91 -1.48 7.12 9.81
CA LEU A 91 -1.11 7.17 8.39
C LEU A 91 -1.71 8.40 7.70
N VAL A 92 -2.95 8.77 8.04
CA VAL A 92 -3.59 9.99 7.55
C VAL A 92 -2.79 11.23 7.94
N ASN A 93 -2.36 11.32 9.21
CA ASN A 93 -1.57 12.45 9.69
C ASN A 93 -0.19 12.51 9.00
N GLN A 94 0.48 11.37 8.86
CA GLN A 94 1.76 11.29 8.15
C GLN A 94 1.61 11.70 6.67
N ALA A 95 0.55 11.25 6.00
CA ALA A 95 0.27 11.61 4.61
C ALA A 95 0.06 13.12 4.42
N LYS A 96 -0.69 13.76 5.32
CA LYS A 96 -0.90 15.20 5.30
C LYS A 96 0.41 15.97 5.44
N ILE A 97 1.24 15.60 6.42
CA ILE A 97 2.57 16.22 6.63
C ILE A 97 3.46 16.05 5.40
N ALA A 98 3.51 14.85 4.82
CA ALA A 98 4.28 14.59 3.61
C ALA A 98 3.77 15.42 2.42
N LYS A 99 2.45 15.51 2.25
CA LYS A 99 1.82 16.32 1.19
C LYS A 99 2.18 17.79 1.31
N ASP A 100 2.16 18.35 2.52
CA ASP A 100 2.54 19.73 2.80
C ASP A 100 4.01 20.01 2.45
N ASN A 101 4.86 19.00 2.50
CA ASN A 101 6.26 19.04 2.08
C ASN A 101 6.48 18.78 0.57
N GLY A 102 5.40 18.68 -0.22
CA GLY A 102 5.48 18.45 -1.67
C GLY A 102 5.87 17.02 -2.07
N VAL A 103 5.66 16.05 -1.16
CA VAL A 103 5.89 14.63 -1.41
C VAL A 103 4.71 14.04 -2.17
N VAL A 104 4.98 13.20 -3.16
CA VAL A 104 3.95 12.43 -3.87
C VAL A 104 3.44 11.32 -2.96
N ILE A 105 2.13 11.16 -2.85
CA ILE A 105 1.50 10.13 -2.02
C ILE A 105 1.00 8.99 -2.90
N GLY A 106 1.52 7.78 -2.65
CA GLY A 106 1.05 6.53 -3.24
C GLY A 106 0.31 5.68 -2.21
N LEU A 107 -0.81 5.10 -2.59
CA LEU A 107 -1.67 4.33 -1.70
C LEU A 107 -2.06 2.99 -2.31
N PHE A 108 -1.87 1.91 -1.55
CA PHE A 108 -2.50 0.61 -1.78
C PHE A 108 -3.66 0.48 -0.79
N THR A 109 -4.89 0.29 -1.28
CA THR A 109 -6.09 0.27 -0.43
C THR A 109 -7.21 -0.58 -1.04
N THR A 110 -8.20 -0.94 -0.25
CA THR A 110 -9.46 -1.51 -0.73
C THR A 110 -10.53 -0.44 -1.00
N ASN A 111 -10.30 0.80 -0.53
CA ASN A 111 -11.29 1.87 -0.53
C ASN A 111 -10.71 3.20 -1.01
N SER A 112 -10.98 3.55 -2.26
CA SER A 112 -10.55 4.83 -2.86
C SER A 112 -11.29 6.05 -2.32
N SER A 113 -12.47 5.87 -1.73
CA SER A 113 -13.27 6.95 -1.14
C SER A 113 -12.92 7.23 0.32
N SER A 114 -11.81 6.66 0.79
CA SER A 114 -11.30 6.89 2.14
C SER A 114 -10.55 8.22 2.25
N THR A 115 -10.30 8.66 3.49
CA THR A 115 -9.51 9.87 3.74
C THR A 115 -8.12 9.82 3.08
N LEU A 116 -7.42 8.66 3.14
CA LEU A 116 -6.16 8.50 2.41
C LEU A 116 -6.35 8.48 0.91
N GLY A 117 -7.46 7.90 0.41
CA GLY A 117 -7.80 7.88 -1.01
C GLY A 117 -7.97 9.29 -1.60
N GLU A 118 -8.54 10.21 -0.83
CA GLU A 118 -8.69 11.62 -1.22
C GLU A 118 -7.36 12.40 -1.20
N ILE A 119 -6.44 12.04 -0.31
CA ILE A 119 -5.12 12.66 -0.18
C ILE A 119 -4.15 12.17 -1.26
N ALA A 120 -4.24 10.90 -1.63
CA ALA A 120 -3.26 10.21 -2.48
C ALA A 120 -3.25 10.75 -3.92
N ASP A 121 -2.05 10.85 -4.49
CA ASP A 121 -1.83 11.24 -5.89
C ASP A 121 -1.90 10.01 -6.83
N GLN A 122 -1.48 8.85 -6.32
CA GLN A 122 -1.55 7.57 -7.02
C GLN A 122 -2.20 6.54 -6.10
N VAL A 123 -3.18 5.83 -6.63
CA VAL A 123 -3.91 4.79 -5.88
C VAL A 123 -3.94 3.51 -6.68
N VAL A 124 -3.63 2.41 -6.02
CA VAL A 124 -3.89 1.05 -6.50
C VAL A 124 -4.99 0.45 -5.63
N ILE A 125 -6.11 0.17 -6.26
CA ILE A 125 -7.25 -0.47 -5.60
C ILE A 125 -7.08 -1.98 -5.65
N ILE A 126 -7.09 -2.60 -4.47
CA ILE A 126 -7.15 -4.04 -4.32
C ILE A 126 -8.61 -4.39 -4.02
N PRO A 127 -9.34 -4.98 -4.98
CA PRO A 127 -10.79 -5.18 -4.87
C PRO A 127 -11.14 -6.34 -3.94
N THR A 128 -10.73 -6.23 -2.67
CA THR A 128 -11.05 -7.19 -1.63
C THR A 128 -12.05 -6.61 -0.65
N GLN A 129 -12.72 -7.48 0.10
CA GLN A 129 -13.58 -7.07 1.18
C GLN A 129 -12.76 -6.45 2.33
N SER A 130 -13.28 -5.37 2.91
CA SER A 130 -12.67 -4.74 4.08
C SER A 130 -12.82 -5.66 5.31
N LYS A 131 -12.00 -5.43 6.35
CA LYS A 131 -12.10 -6.13 7.65
C LYS A 131 -13.49 -6.07 8.30
N GLN A 132 -14.36 -5.19 7.82
CA GLN A 132 -15.71 -4.94 8.35
C GLN A 132 -16.83 -5.57 7.50
N SER A 133 -16.52 -6.13 6.32
CA SER A 133 -17.53 -6.81 5.52
C SER A 133 -17.89 -8.16 6.13
N LYS A 134 -19.20 -8.47 6.18
CA LYS A 134 -19.74 -9.72 6.76
C LYS A 134 -19.83 -10.86 5.75
N ASP A 135 -19.35 -10.69 4.53
CA ASP A 135 -19.44 -11.70 3.50
C ASP A 135 -18.37 -12.79 3.68
N GLU A 136 -18.68 -14.00 3.30
CA GLU A 136 -17.89 -15.22 3.49
C GLU A 136 -16.63 -15.23 2.60
N ALA A 137 -15.57 -14.52 3.01
CA ALA A 137 -14.25 -14.77 2.46
C ALA A 137 -13.62 -15.99 3.13
N LEU A 138 -12.95 -16.85 2.37
CA LEU A 138 -12.19 -17.98 2.93
C LEU A 138 -11.09 -17.50 3.88
N GLN A 139 -10.60 -16.29 3.67
CA GLN A 139 -9.57 -15.66 4.48
C GLN A 139 -10.14 -14.42 5.19
N PRO A 140 -10.49 -14.55 6.47
CA PRO A 140 -11.08 -13.43 7.22
C PRO A 140 -10.06 -12.33 7.55
N MET A 141 -10.53 -11.20 8.04
CA MET A 141 -9.73 -10.12 8.60
C MET A 141 -8.84 -9.36 7.61
N GLY A 142 -9.18 -9.35 6.33
CA GLY A 142 -8.44 -8.60 5.31
C GLY A 142 -7.12 -9.24 4.88
N SER A 143 -6.88 -10.52 5.16
CA SER A 143 -5.67 -11.24 4.77
C SER A 143 -5.44 -11.22 3.26
N LEU A 144 -6.52 -11.29 2.50
CA LEU A 144 -6.48 -11.28 1.03
C LEU A 144 -5.92 -9.96 0.48
N PHE A 145 -6.26 -8.82 1.08
CA PHE A 145 -5.64 -7.53 0.74
C PHE A 145 -4.11 -7.60 0.90
N GLU A 146 -3.63 -8.11 2.02
CA GLU A 146 -2.21 -8.17 2.34
C GLU A 146 -1.45 -9.12 1.40
N GLN A 147 -2.09 -10.19 0.93
CA GLN A 147 -1.49 -11.15 0.00
C GLN A 147 -1.43 -10.64 -1.46
N THR A 148 -2.30 -9.73 -1.84
CA THR A 148 -2.43 -9.28 -3.23
C THR A 148 -1.92 -7.86 -3.48
N SER A 149 -1.64 -7.06 -2.44
CA SER A 149 -1.30 -5.64 -2.59
C SER A 149 0.17 -5.38 -2.88
N LEU A 150 1.06 -6.26 -2.47
CA LEU A 150 2.51 -6.02 -2.43
C LEU A 150 3.27 -7.28 -2.87
#